data_aec65716044fe7e473cc723bcf162bf6
#
_entry.id   aec65716044fe7e473cc723bcf162bf6
#
_cell.length_a   1.000
_cell.length_b   1.000
_cell.length_c   1.000
_cell.angle_alpha   90.00
_cell.angle_beta   90.00
_cell.angle_gamma   90.00
#
_symmetry.space_group_name_H-M   'P 1'
#
loop_
_entity.id
_entity.type
_entity.pdbx_description
1 polymer ?
#
loop_
_entity_poly.entity_id
_entity_poly.type
_entity_poly.pdbx_seq_one_letter_code
_entity_poly.pdbx_strand_id
1 'polypeptide(L)'
;MKKYIAIIYLLFLNSSLGQDVSSKSRFELLSGVKKSKDVKTQWDTKYSKSDYVFGKTPAKFLRSNFDYIKRGSKVLDMGMGEGRNAVFLARQGYNVTGVDISSVAVKKSRLLAKEFGVRVNAIVASLTKYKIPKESFDAIICFYYVERTLHKKMIEWLKPGGVLIYEAHTTNQLSIKGQEHYSKKYLLDPGELINLFPNMTILKYEEPLHVNEFTSSIILQKKI
;
A
#
# COMPACT_ATOMS: atom_id res chain seq x y z
N MET A 1 27.13 32.65 -51.06
CA MET A 1 26.03 31.77 -50.61
C MET A 1 26.47 30.36 -50.20
N LYS A 2 27.75 30.05 -49.95
CA LYS A 2 28.21 28.70 -49.54
C LYS A 2 28.68 28.58 -48.08
N LYS A 3 28.63 29.66 -47.27
CA LYS A 3 29.08 29.64 -45.87
C LYS A 3 27.97 29.45 -44.82
N TYR A 4 26.68 29.57 -45.19
CA TYR A 4 25.56 29.44 -44.27
C TYR A 4 24.98 28.04 -44.16
N ILE A 5 25.28 27.15 -45.11
CA ILE A 5 24.74 25.78 -45.10
C ILE A 5 25.52 24.87 -44.13
N ALA A 6 26.80 25.16 -43.87
CA ALA A 6 27.63 24.36 -42.97
C ALA A 6 27.27 24.54 -41.46
N ILE A 7 26.72 25.71 -41.08
CA ILE A 7 26.39 26.02 -39.66
C ILE A 7 25.07 25.35 -39.25
N ILE A 8 24.13 25.19 -40.19
CA ILE A 8 22.84 24.54 -39.89
C ILE A 8 23.01 23.03 -39.72
N TYR A 9 23.98 22.40 -40.42
CA TYR A 9 24.22 20.96 -40.29
C TYR A 9 24.93 20.59 -38.98
N LEU A 10 25.71 21.50 -38.38
CA LEU A 10 26.35 21.26 -37.08
C LEU A 10 25.39 21.42 -35.90
N LEU A 11 24.33 22.22 -36.05
CA LEU A 11 23.31 22.39 -34.98
C LEU A 11 22.33 21.21 -34.89
N PHE A 12 22.11 20.50 -36.00
CA PHE A 12 21.25 19.29 -35.98
C PHE A 12 21.98 18.04 -35.48
N LEU A 13 23.32 17.97 -35.61
CA LEU A 13 24.10 16.85 -35.09
C LEU A 13 24.31 16.92 -33.56
N ASN A 14 24.29 18.12 -32.97
CA ASN A 14 24.41 18.26 -31.52
C ASN A 14 23.09 18.02 -30.75
N SER A 15 21.93 18.09 -31.41
CA SER A 15 20.66 17.83 -30.77
C SER A 15 20.33 16.32 -30.67
N SER A 16 20.87 15.49 -31.55
CA SER A 16 20.65 14.04 -31.51
C SER A 16 21.61 13.31 -30.54
N LEU A 17 22.81 13.87 -30.31
CA LEU A 17 23.77 13.30 -29.33
C LEU A 17 23.43 13.68 -27.87
N GLY A 18 22.75 14.81 -27.63
CA GLY A 18 22.39 15.26 -26.29
C GLY A 18 21.21 14.49 -25.65
N GLN A 19 20.34 13.88 -26.45
CA GLN A 19 19.22 13.10 -25.93
C GLN A 19 19.60 11.66 -25.57
N ASP A 20 20.59 11.07 -26.23
CA ASP A 20 21.00 9.69 -26.00
C ASP A 20 21.91 9.54 -24.77
N VAL A 21 22.71 10.56 -24.45
CA VAL A 21 23.58 10.57 -23.26
C VAL A 21 22.76 10.79 -21.98
N SER A 22 21.67 11.56 -22.04
CA SER A 22 20.81 11.82 -20.87
C SER A 22 19.94 10.63 -20.49
N SER A 23 19.49 9.83 -21.43
CA SER A 23 18.70 8.63 -21.17
C SER A 23 19.56 7.47 -20.64
N LYS A 24 20.76 7.27 -21.17
CA LYS A 24 21.72 6.29 -20.64
C LYS A 24 22.21 6.64 -19.24
N SER A 25 22.54 7.90 -18.98
CA SER A 25 22.99 8.32 -17.65
C SER A 25 21.89 8.21 -16.58
N ARG A 26 20.63 8.46 -16.94
CA ARG A 26 19.49 8.21 -16.03
C ARG A 26 19.27 6.72 -15.75
N PHE A 27 19.44 5.86 -16.76
CA PHE A 27 19.27 4.42 -16.56
C PHE A 27 20.43 3.82 -15.76
N GLU A 28 21.67 4.28 -15.97
CA GLU A 28 22.83 3.85 -15.19
C GLU A 28 22.82 4.38 -13.75
N LEU A 29 22.35 5.61 -13.51
CA LEU A 29 22.12 6.14 -12.16
C LEU A 29 21.01 5.37 -11.41
N LEU A 30 20.00 4.87 -12.12
CA LEU A 30 18.94 4.05 -11.53
C LEU A 30 19.35 2.58 -11.34
N SER A 31 20.24 2.05 -12.19
CA SER A 31 20.78 0.69 -12.05
C SER A 31 21.91 0.60 -11.02
N GLY A 32 22.61 1.70 -10.73
CA GLY A 32 23.68 1.80 -9.74
C GLY A 32 23.21 2.02 -8.30
N VAL A 33 21.92 2.31 -8.07
CA VAL A 33 21.35 2.31 -6.72
C VAL A 33 21.28 0.87 -6.25
N LYS A 34 22.30 0.39 -5.52
CA LYS A 34 22.24 -0.87 -4.78
C LYS A 34 20.88 -0.90 -4.07
N LYS A 35 20.00 -1.85 -4.44
CA LYS A 35 18.72 -2.06 -3.74
C LYS A 35 19.05 -2.15 -2.25
N SER A 36 18.74 -1.11 -1.50
CA SER A 36 18.95 -1.12 -0.07
C SER A 36 18.29 -2.37 0.49
N LYS A 37 19.03 -3.18 1.26
CA LYS A 37 18.47 -4.36 1.95
C LYS A 37 17.45 -3.94 3.03
N ASP A 38 17.48 -2.68 3.43
CA ASP A 38 16.58 -2.13 4.44
C ASP A 38 15.20 -1.80 3.83
N VAL A 39 14.19 -2.50 4.32
CA VAL A 39 12.79 -2.38 3.89
C VAL A 39 12.26 -0.96 4.08
N LYS A 40 12.64 -0.29 5.20
CA LYS A 40 12.23 1.09 5.46
C LYS A 40 12.71 2.05 4.37
N THR A 41 13.98 1.98 4.02
CA THR A 41 14.57 2.83 2.97
C THR A 41 13.92 2.58 1.61
N GLN A 42 13.58 1.33 1.27
CA GLN A 42 12.87 1.01 0.03
C GLN A 42 11.51 1.73 -0.04
N TRP A 43 10.73 1.69 1.04
CA TRP A 43 9.43 2.34 1.11
C TRP A 43 9.55 3.87 1.20
N ASP A 44 10.49 4.41 1.98
CA ASP A 44 10.75 5.85 2.02
C ASP A 44 11.08 6.38 0.61
N THR A 45 11.93 5.68 -0.15
CA THR A 45 12.24 6.03 -1.55
C THR A 45 11.01 5.97 -2.45
N LYS A 46 10.18 4.94 -2.32
CA LYS A 46 8.96 4.80 -3.11
C LYS A 46 7.98 5.96 -2.86
N TYR A 47 7.84 6.39 -1.59
CA TYR A 47 6.91 7.45 -1.20
C TYR A 47 7.50 8.88 -1.32
N SER A 48 8.78 9.03 -1.67
CA SER A 48 9.42 10.36 -1.79
C SER A 48 8.96 11.18 -3.00
N LYS A 49 8.16 10.61 -3.91
CA LYS A 49 7.55 11.31 -5.03
C LYS A 49 6.66 12.45 -4.53
N SER A 50 6.52 13.53 -5.32
CA SER A 50 5.65 14.69 -4.98
C SER A 50 4.19 14.26 -4.80
N ASP A 51 3.70 13.44 -5.72
CA ASP A 51 2.32 12.98 -5.72
C ASP A 51 2.09 11.78 -4.78
N TYR A 52 0.84 11.53 -4.43
CA TYR A 52 0.44 10.33 -3.71
C TYR A 52 0.57 9.10 -4.61
N VAL A 53 1.47 8.19 -4.27
CA VAL A 53 1.84 7.04 -5.11
C VAL A 53 0.65 6.14 -5.44
N PHE A 54 -0.27 5.99 -4.50
CA PHE A 54 -1.49 5.19 -4.67
C PHE A 54 -2.77 6.03 -4.68
N GLY A 55 -2.63 7.36 -4.93
CA GLY A 55 -3.73 8.30 -4.90
C GLY A 55 -4.31 8.53 -3.50
N LYS A 56 -5.40 9.32 -3.44
CA LYS A 56 -6.09 9.71 -2.20
C LYS A 56 -7.42 8.97 -2.00
N THR A 57 -7.88 8.23 -3.02
CA THR A 57 -9.14 7.47 -2.97
C THR A 57 -8.92 6.16 -2.20
N PRO A 58 -9.80 5.77 -1.26
CA PRO A 58 -9.69 4.51 -0.54
C PRO A 58 -9.79 3.31 -1.48
N ALA A 59 -9.29 2.16 -1.04
CA ALA A 59 -9.48 0.90 -1.74
C ALA A 59 -10.98 0.65 -1.98
N LYS A 60 -11.30 0.16 -3.20
CA LYS A 60 -12.68 -0.07 -3.62
C LYS A 60 -13.42 -1.02 -2.66
N PHE A 61 -12.75 -2.11 -2.30
CA PHE A 61 -13.30 -3.10 -1.37
C PHE A 61 -13.61 -2.48 0.00
N LEU A 62 -12.72 -1.66 0.56
CA LEU A 62 -12.99 -0.94 1.81
C LEU A 62 -14.19 0.00 1.67
N ARG A 63 -14.20 0.82 0.61
CA ARG A 63 -15.30 1.79 0.39
C ARG A 63 -16.67 1.13 0.28
N SER A 64 -16.73 -0.08 -0.27
CA SER A 64 -17.98 -0.83 -0.45
C SER A 64 -18.39 -1.65 0.76
N ASN A 65 -17.52 -1.79 1.80
CA ASN A 65 -17.73 -2.72 2.90
C ASN A 65 -17.32 -2.16 4.28
N PHE A 66 -17.07 -0.86 4.40
CA PHE A 66 -16.65 -0.28 5.69
C PHE A 66 -17.73 -0.35 6.77
N ASP A 67 -18.99 -0.49 6.39
CA ASP A 67 -20.16 -0.62 7.26
C ASP A 67 -20.25 -1.96 8.02
N TYR A 68 -19.43 -2.97 7.64
CA TYR A 68 -19.19 -4.13 8.51
C TYR A 68 -18.50 -3.74 9.84
N ILE A 69 -17.86 -2.57 9.88
CA ILE A 69 -17.26 -2.02 11.09
C ILE A 69 -18.31 -1.16 11.81
N LYS A 70 -18.60 -1.46 13.08
CA LYS A 70 -19.53 -0.67 13.89
C LYS A 70 -19.07 0.81 13.95
N ARG A 71 -19.97 1.75 13.78
CA ARG A 71 -19.66 3.19 13.84
C ARG A 71 -18.98 3.57 15.16
N GLY A 72 -18.02 4.49 15.09
CA GLY A 72 -17.24 4.94 16.24
C GLY A 72 -16.16 3.96 16.71
N SER A 73 -16.01 2.82 16.04
CA SER A 73 -15.01 1.80 16.38
C SER A 73 -13.58 2.35 16.34
N LYS A 74 -12.74 1.75 17.18
CA LYS A 74 -11.30 1.93 17.17
C LYS A 74 -10.68 0.99 16.12
N VAL A 75 -10.12 1.56 15.07
CA VAL A 75 -9.61 0.82 13.89
C VAL A 75 -8.10 0.91 13.79
N LEU A 76 -7.43 -0.22 13.51
CA LEU A 76 -6.03 -0.27 13.11
C LEU A 76 -5.93 -0.38 11.59
N ASP A 77 -5.21 0.53 10.94
CA ASP A 77 -4.82 0.43 9.53
C ASP A 77 -3.36 -0.04 9.45
N MET A 78 -3.16 -1.29 9.00
CA MET A 78 -1.86 -1.95 8.94
C MET A 78 -1.16 -1.68 7.61
N GLY A 79 0.06 -1.12 7.67
CA GLY A 79 0.75 -0.70 6.44
C GLY A 79 0.01 0.43 5.75
N MET A 80 -0.44 1.44 6.51
CA MET A 80 -1.37 2.48 6.04
C MET A 80 -0.84 3.30 4.85
N GLY A 81 0.48 3.27 4.58
CA GLY A 81 1.11 4.09 3.55
C GLY A 81 0.83 5.58 3.75
N GLU A 82 0.41 6.24 2.68
CA GLU A 82 0.09 7.67 2.65
C GLU A 82 -1.31 7.98 3.24
N GLY A 83 -2.01 6.96 3.80
CA GLY A 83 -3.19 7.15 4.65
C GLY A 83 -4.54 7.22 3.93
N ARG A 84 -4.64 6.86 2.65
CA ARG A 84 -5.91 6.95 1.88
C ARG A 84 -7.09 6.23 2.55
N ASN A 85 -6.85 5.04 3.11
CA ASN A 85 -7.85 4.24 3.81
C ASN A 85 -8.13 4.77 5.22
N ALA A 86 -7.08 5.10 5.98
CA ALA A 86 -7.19 5.68 7.32
C ALA A 86 -7.97 6.99 7.33
N VAL A 87 -7.66 7.90 6.39
CA VAL A 87 -8.36 9.19 6.27
C VAL A 87 -9.81 9.00 5.84
N PHE A 88 -10.08 8.06 4.92
CA PHE A 88 -11.45 7.73 4.54
C PHE A 88 -12.26 7.29 5.76
N LEU A 89 -11.78 6.33 6.56
CA LEU A 89 -12.47 5.86 7.75
C LEU A 89 -12.63 6.96 8.81
N ALA A 90 -11.60 7.79 9.02
CA ALA A 90 -11.70 8.91 9.94
C ALA A 90 -12.81 9.90 9.53
N ARG A 91 -13.00 10.15 8.21
CA ARG A 91 -14.12 10.95 7.68
C ARG A 91 -15.49 10.30 7.91
N GLN A 92 -15.55 8.96 8.03
CA GLN A 92 -16.77 8.22 8.38
C GLN A 92 -17.01 8.17 9.91
N GLY A 93 -16.17 8.84 10.72
CA GLY A 93 -16.34 8.93 12.18
C GLY A 93 -15.67 7.79 12.95
N TYR A 94 -14.77 7.03 12.35
CA TYR A 94 -13.97 6.01 13.04
C TYR A 94 -12.76 6.61 13.74
N ASN A 95 -12.35 6.00 14.85
CA ASN A 95 -11.13 6.37 15.58
C ASN A 95 -9.94 5.55 15.04
N VAL A 96 -9.19 6.11 14.11
CA VAL A 96 -8.20 5.36 13.33
C VAL A 96 -6.79 5.56 13.86
N THR A 97 -6.10 4.44 14.10
CA THR A 97 -4.64 4.37 14.29
C THR A 97 -4.04 3.70 13.06
N GLY A 98 -3.15 4.39 12.37
CA GLY A 98 -2.43 3.84 11.21
C GLY A 98 -0.95 3.64 11.53
N VAL A 99 -0.40 2.50 11.12
CA VAL A 99 1.01 2.16 11.34
C VAL A 99 1.67 1.87 10.00
N ASP A 100 2.80 2.52 9.74
CA ASP A 100 3.65 2.25 8.58
C ASP A 100 5.13 2.36 8.94
N ILE A 101 5.98 1.60 8.26
CA ILE A 101 7.43 1.65 8.48
C ILE A 101 8.05 2.91 7.87
N SER A 102 7.43 3.47 6.83
CA SER A 102 7.93 4.64 6.11
C SER A 102 7.58 5.94 6.84
N SER A 103 8.60 6.67 7.25
CA SER A 103 8.43 8.01 7.81
C SER A 103 7.90 9.02 6.79
N VAL A 104 8.23 8.84 5.51
CA VAL A 104 7.75 9.67 4.41
C VAL A 104 6.24 9.46 4.20
N ALA A 105 5.80 8.20 4.15
CA ALA A 105 4.39 7.87 4.01
C ALA A 105 3.56 8.42 5.18
N VAL A 106 4.01 8.21 6.42
CA VAL A 106 3.35 8.73 7.62
C VAL A 106 3.29 10.25 7.64
N LYS A 107 4.33 10.96 7.17
CA LYS A 107 4.26 12.41 7.01
C LYS A 107 3.16 12.82 6.02
N LYS A 108 3.08 12.14 4.87
CA LYS A 108 2.04 12.41 3.86
C LYS A 108 0.65 12.05 4.37
N SER A 109 0.49 10.97 5.14
CA SER A 109 -0.81 10.62 5.73
C SER A 109 -1.33 11.69 6.68
N ARG A 110 -0.45 12.33 7.46
CA ARG A 110 -0.82 13.47 8.32
C ARG A 110 -1.24 14.70 7.52
N LEU A 111 -0.56 14.97 6.39
CA LEU A 111 -0.93 16.05 5.48
C LEU A 111 -2.30 15.78 4.85
N LEU A 112 -2.55 14.54 4.42
CA LEU A 112 -3.84 14.13 3.89
C LEU A 112 -4.96 14.27 4.92
N ALA A 113 -4.74 13.81 6.15
CA ALA A 113 -5.70 13.97 7.23
C ALA A 113 -6.03 15.45 7.50
N LYS A 114 -5.01 16.33 7.50
CA LYS A 114 -5.19 17.78 7.62
C LYS A 114 -5.99 18.35 6.45
N GLU A 115 -5.68 17.95 5.21
CA GLU A 115 -6.40 18.39 4.01
C GLU A 115 -7.91 18.07 4.09
N PHE A 116 -8.26 16.93 4.65
CA PHE A 116 -9.66 16.51 4.83
C PHE A 116 -10.27 16.89 6.18
N GLY A 117 -9.58 17.66 7.02
CA GLY A 117 -10.11 18.14 8.30
C GLY A 117 -10.35 17.04 9.34
N VAL A 118 -9.64 15.91 9.25
CA VAL A 118 -9.79 14.78 10.18
C VAL A 118 -8.52 14.48 10.95
N ARG A 119 -8.63 13.64 11.99
CA ARG A 119 -7.48 13.16 12.79
C ARG A 119 -7.27 11.67 12.56
N VAL A 120 -6.02 11.30 12.33
CA VAL A 120 -5.54 9.92 12.29
C VAL A 120 -4.33 9.84 13.23
N ASN A 121 -4.34 8.85 14.12
CA ASN A 121 -3.16 8.56 14.95
C ASN A 121 -2.13 7.81 14.09
N ALA A 122 -1.25 8.54 13.41
CA ALA A 122 -0.31 8.01 12.43
C ALA A 122 1.07 7.74 13.07
N ILE A 123 1.51 6.48 13.08
CA ILE A 123 2.68 5.97 13.80
C ILE A 123 3.71 5.43 12.80
N VAL A 124 4.97 5.87 12.95
CA VAL A 124 6.12 5.30 12.22
C VAL A 124 6.65 4.12 13.01
N ALA A 125 6.38 2.90 12.56
CA ALA A 125 6.89 1.69 13.20
C ALA A 125 6.88 0.49 12.26
N SER A 126 7.77 -0.49 12.52
CA SER A 126 7.64 -1.82 11.91
C SER A 126 6.62 -2.63 12.71
N LEU A 127 5.53 -3.06 12.06
CA LEU A 127 4.47 -3.86 12.69
C LEU A 127 4.99 -5.17 13.30
N THR A 128 6.07 -5.74 12.79
CA THR A 128 6.69 -6.96 13.36
C THR A 128 7.36 -6.70 14.71
N LYS A 129 7.74 -5.45 15.01
CA LYS A 129 8.41 -5.03 16.25
C LYS A 129 7.54 -4.16 17.14
N TYR A 130 6.50 -3.54 16.59
CA TYR A 130 5.62 -2.65 17.34
C TYR A 130 4.72 -3.45 18.30
N LYS A 131 4.75 -3.03 19.57
CA LYS A 131 3.97 -3.70 20.62
C LYS A 131 2.55 -3.15 20.63
N ILE A 132 1.60 -3.99 20.27
CA ILE A 132 0.16 -3.71 20.35
C ILE A 132 -0.41 -4.65 21.43
N PRO A 133 -1.10 -4.13 22.44
CA PRO A 133 -1.77 -4.97 23.44
C PRO A 133 -2.85 -5.84 22.80
N LYS A 134 -3.14 -6.99 23.41
CA LYS A 134 -4.27 -7.84 22.99
C LYS A 134 -5.58 -7.05 23.10
N GLU A 135 -6.54 -7.38 22.25
CA GLU A 135 -7.91 -6.85 22.28
C GLU A 135 -7.98 -5.31 22.30
N SER A 136 -7.08 -4.66 21.55
CA SER A 136 -6.97 -3.19 21.50
C SER A 136 -7.87 -2.53 20.49
N PHE A 137 -8.34 -3.28 19.48
CA PHE A 137 -9.08 -2.73 18.35
C PHE A 137 -10.40 -3.45 18.12
N ASP A 138 -11.43 -2.67 17.77
CA ASP A 138 -12.74 -3.17 17.37
C ASP A 138 -12.70 -3.67 15.90
N ALA A 139 -11.79 -3.11 15.10
CA ALA A 139 -11.54 -3.58 13.75
C ALA A 139 -10.07 -3.39 13.34
N ILE A 140 -9.63 -4.22 12.39
CA ILE A 140 -8.34 -4.10 11.70
C ILE A 140 -8.62 -4.05 10.21
N ILE A 141 -7.97 -3.16 9.50
CA ILE A 141 -7.92 -3.15 8.04
C ILE A 141 -6.48 -3.38 7.57
N CYS A 142 -6.32 -4.16 6.51
CA CYS A 142 -5.03 -4.49 5.93
C CYS A 142 -5.15 -4.53 4.40
N PHE A 143 -4.57 -3.54 3.71
CA PHE A 143 -4.69 -3.39 2.26
C PHE A 143 -3.34 -3.38 1.58
N TYR A 144 -3.11 -4.36 0.69
CA TYR A 144 -1.88 -4.49 -0.11
C TYR A 144 -0.60 -4.59 0.74
N TYR A 145 -0.75 -5.07 1.98
CA TYR A 145 0.34 -5.34 2.91
C TYR A 145 0.29 -6.81 3.33
N VAL A 146 1.29 -7.59 2.89
CA VAL A 146 1.37 -9.03 3.19
C VAL A 146 2.56 -9.29 4.12
N GLU A 147 2.27 -9.69 5.36
CA GLU A 147 3.27 -10.11 6.35
C GLU A 147 2.71 -11.33 7.12
N ARG A 148 3.08 -12.51 6.65
CA ARG A 148 2.51 -13.78 7.12
C ARG A 148 2.75 -14.05 8.60
N THR A 149 3.80 -13.47 9.19
CA THR A 149 4.12 -13.63 10.61
C THR A 149 3.14 -12.89 11.55
N LEU A 150 2.30 -12.00 11.00
CA LEU A 150 1.38 -11.16 11.78
C LEU A 150 -0.06 -11.71 11.88
N HIS A 151 -0.43 -12.74 11.11
CA HIS A 151 -1.83 -13.19 11.07
C HIS A 151 -2.38 -13.61 12.45
N LYS A 152 -1.58 -14.36 13.24
CA LYS A 152 -1.96 -14.71 14.63
C LYS A 152 -2.08 -13.47 15.50
N LYS A 153 -1.18 -12.50 15.36
CA LYS A 153 -1.22 -11.24 16.11
C LYS A 153 -2.42 -10.37 15.73
N MET A 154 -2.84 -10.35 14.48
CA MET A 154 -4.07 -9.65 14.06
C MET A 154 -5.28 -10.16 14.84
N ILE A 155 -5.42 -11.49 14.99
CA ILE A 155 -6.49 -12.08 15.77
C ILE A 155 -6.37 -11.70 17.26
N GLU A 156 -5.15 -11.68 17.81
CA GLU A 156 -4.93 -11.29 19.21
C GLU A 156 -5.24 -9.81 19.46
N TRP A 157 -4.93 -8.92 18.52
CA TRP A 157 -5.18 -7.48 18.64
C TRP A 157 -6.65 -7.10 18.51
N LEU A 158 -7.45 -7.95 17.85
CA LEU A 158 -8.90 -7.77 17.76
C LEU A 158 -9.57 -8.13 19.09
N LYS A 159 -10.53 -7.32 19.51
CA LYS A 159 -11.47 -7.66 20.56
C LYS A 159 -12.36 -8.84 20.15
N PRO A 160 -12.97 -9.57 21.09
CA PRO A 160 -14.06 -10.50 20.78
C PRO A 160 -15.15 -9.79 19.95
N GLY A 161 -15.65 -10.44 18.90
CA GLY A 161 -16.59 -9.83 17.94
C GLY A 161 -15.98 -8.81 16.97
N GLY A 162 -14.68 -8.50 17.09
CA GLY A 162 -13.99 -7.54 16.23
C GLY A 162 -13.85 -8.02 14.79
N VAL A 163 -13.75 -7.08 13.85
CA VAL A 163 -13.78 -7.32 12.40
C VAL A 163 -12.40 -7.10 11.76
N LEU A 164 -11.99 -8.01 10.89
CA LEU A 164 -10.84 -7.84 10.00
C LEU A 164 -11.34 -7.66 8.57
N ILE A 165 -10.90 -6.60 7.89
CA ILE A 165 -11.07 -6.41 6.46
C ILE A 165 -9.69 -6.47 5.82
N TYR A 166 -9.45 -7.47 4.96
CA TYR A 166 -8.16 -7.67 4.34
C TYR A 166 -8.29 -7.82 2.82
N GLU A 167 -7.44 -7.13 2.08
CA GLU A 167 -7.29 -7.28 0.63
C GLU A 167 -5.83 -7.20 0.23
N ALA A 168 -5.37 -8.13 -0.62
CA ALA A 168 -4.06 -8.04 -1.24
C ALA A 168 -4.08 -8.69 -2.64
N HIS A 169 -3.09 -8.31 -3.46
CA HIS A 169 -2.90 -8.95 -4.76
C HIS A 169 -2.50 -10.42 -4.59
N THR A 170 -2.98 -11.26 -5.51
CA THR A 170 -2.52 -12.65 -5.64
C THR A 170 -1.36 -12.77 -6.64
N THR A 171 -0.70 -13.91 -6.65
CA THR A 171 0.38 -14.21 -7.62
C THR A 171 -0.11 -14.19 -9.06
N ASN A 172 -1.42 -14.33 -9.31
CA ASN A 172 -2.02 -14.13 -10.63
C ASN A 172 -1.81 -12.72 -11.19
N GLN A 173 -1.57 -11.71 -10.33
CA GLN A 173 -1.22 -10.35 -10.76
C GLN A 173 0.01 -10.31 -11.67
N LEU A 174 0.95 -11.25 -11.52
CA LEU A 174 2.16 -11.36 -12.34
C LEU A 174 1.88 -11.74 -13.79
N SER A 175 0.71 -12.27 -14.10
CA SER A 175 0.29 -12.61 -15.49
C SER A 175 -0.15 -11.38 -16.29
N ILE A 176 -0.40 -10.24 -15.62
CA ILE A 176 -0.78 -8.99 -16.29
C ILE A 176 0.48 -8.34 -16.86
N LYS A 177 0.46 -8.07 -18.17
CA LYS A 177 1.57 -7.40 -18.86
C LYS A 177 1.97 -6.09 -18.16
N GLY A 178 3.24 -5.94 -17.82
CA GLY A 178 3.79 -4.77 -17.11
C GLY A 178 3.70 -4.87 -15.58
N GLN A 179 3.16 -5.97 -15.03
CA GLN A 179 3.04 -6.19 -13.60
C GLN A 179 4.05 -7.23 -13.06
N GLU A 180 4.93 -7.73 -13.91
CA GLU A 180 5.94 -8.77 -13.61
C GLU A 180 6.97 -8.32 -12.55
N HIS A 181 7.03 -7.02 -12.29
CA HIS A 181 7.94 -6.40 -11.32
C HIS A 181 7.51 -6.58 -9.85
N TYR A 182 6.28 -7.04 -9.59
CA TYR A 182 5.84 -7.31 -8.22
C TYR A 182 6.67 -8.39 -7.55
N SER A 183 7.12 -8.14 -6.33
CA SER A 183 7.81 -9.16 -5.54
C SER A 183 6.82 -10.17 -4.99
N LYS A 184 7.00 -11.45 -5.32
CA LYS A 184 6.14 -12.57 -4.83
C LYS A 184 5.92 -12.56 -3.32
N LYS A 185 6.90 -12.10 -2.53
CA LYS A 185 6.78 -12.04 -1.06
C LYS A 185 5.63 -11.13 -0.57
N TYR A 186 5.18 -10.18 -1.40
CA TYR A 186 4.08 -9.27 -1.10
C TYR A 186 2.77 -9.66 -1.79
N LEU A 187 2.71 -10.85 -2.38
CA LEU A 187 1.54 -11.40 -3.03
C LEU A 187 1.04 -12.62 -2.25
N LEU A 188 -0.25 -12.85 -2.26
CA LEU A 188 -0.88 -14.06 -1.75
C LEU A 188 -0.89 -15.13 -2.84
N ASP A 189 -0.82 -16.39 -2.47
CA ASP A 189 -1.20 -17.43 -3.41
C ASP A 189 -2.74 -17.49 -3.56
N PRO A 190 -3.27 -17.91 -4.73
CA PRO A 190 -4.70 -18.09 -4.90
C PRO A 190 -5.30 -18.97 -3.79
N GLY A 191 -6.38 -18.54 -3.14
CA GLY A 191 -7.02 -19.22 -2.03
C GLY A 191 -6.28 -19.17 -0.70
N GLU A 192 -5.09 -18.55 -0.61
CA GLU A 192 -4.31 -18.49 0.63
C GLU A 192 -5.06 -17.76 1.73
N LEU A 193 -5.71 -16.65 1.41
CA LEU A 193 -6.31 -15.75 2.41
C LEU A 193 -7.38 -16.43 3.27
N ILE A 194 -8.16 -17.33 2.71
CA ILE A 194 -9.16 -18.14 3.44
C ILE A 194 -8.50 -18.99 4.53
N ASN A 195 -7.30 -19.52 4.28
CA ASN A 195 -6.63 -20.47 5.17
C ASN A 195 -5.79 -19.78 6.26
N LEU A 196 -5.53 -18.47 6.14
CA LEU A 196 -4.70 -17.75 7.11
C LEU A 196 -5.37 -17.50 8.46
N PHE A 197 -6.71 -17.58 8.53
CA PHE A 197 -7.52 -17.24 9.72
C PHE A 197 -8.52 -18.34 10.08
N PRO A 198 -8.08 -19.57 10.40
CA PRO A 198 -8.96 -20.75 10.50
C PRO A 198 -10.00 -20.68 11.61
N ASN A 199 -9.83 -19.81 12.61
CA ASN A 199 -10.72 -19.70 13.78
C ASN A 199 -11.63 -18.46 13.76
N MET A 200 -11.64 -17.72 12.65
CA MET A 200 -12.53 -16.58 12.47
C MET A 200 -13.75 -16.95 11.64
N THR A 201 -14.86 -16.26 11.85
CA THR A 201 -16.05 -16.40 11.02
C THR A 201 -15.88 -15.59 9.73
N ILE A 202 -16.02 -16.23 8.57
CA ILE A 202 -16.00 -15.56 7.27
C ILE A 202 -17.36 -14.89 7.06
N LEU A 203 -17.36 -13.57 6.94
CA LEU A 203 -18.55 -12.79 6.60
C LEU A 203 -18.65 -12.53 5.10
N LYS A 204 -17.50 -12.37 4.41
CA LYS A 204 -17.43 -12.16 2.98
C LYS A 204 -16.07 -12.62 2.46
N TYR A 205 -16.04 -13.19 1.25
CA TYR A 205 -14.83 -13.52 0.53
C TYR A 205 -15.01 -13.30 -0.96
N GLU A 206 -14.04 -12.69 -1.60
CA GLU A 206 -14.00 -12.44 -3.04
C GLU A 206 -12.58 -12.68 -3.57
N GLU A 207 -12.47 -13.46 -4.64
CA GLU A 207 -11.23 -13.65 -5.39
C GLU A 207 -11.55 -13.77 -6.89
N PRO A 208 -11.82 -12.64 -7.57
CA PRO A 208 -12.26 -12.63 -8.95
C PRO A 208 -11.11 -13.03 -9.90
N LEU A 209 -11.41 -13.91 -10.89
CA LEU A 209 -10.45 -14.50 -11.81
C LEU A 209 -10.35 -13.80 -13.19
N HIS A 210 -11.19 -12.77 -13.48
CA HIS A 210 -11.33 -12.20 -14.83
C HIS A 210 -11.45 -10.69 -14.82
N VAL A 211 -10.59 -10.05 -14.08
CA VAL A 211 -10.49 -8.61 -13.95
C VAL A 211 -9.08 -8.14 -14.30
N ASN A 212 -8.91 -6.86 -14.53
CA ASN A 212 -7.60 -6.25 -14.78
C ASN A 212 -6.71 -6.18 -13.53
N GLU A 213 -7.19 -6.67 -12.39
CA GLU A 213 -6.51 -6.68 -11.10
C GLU A 213 -6.89 -7.97 -10.35
N PHE A 214 -5.92 -8.79 -10.02
CA PHE A 214 -6.13 -10.04 -9.29
C PHE A 214 -5.90 -9.82 -7.80
N THR A 215 -6.98 -9.71 -7.05
CA THR A 215 -6.97 -9.55 -5.59
C THR A 215 -7.70 -10.71 -4.91
N SER A 216 -7.29 -11.01 -3.68
CA SER A 216 -8.05 -11.80 -2.74
C SER A 216 -8.49 -10.87 -1.60
N SER A 217 -9.78 -10.84 -1.31
CA SER A 217 -10.41 -9.92 -0.36
C SER A 217 -11.29 -10.69 0.61
N ILE A 218 -11.16 -10.42 1.91
CA ILE A 218 -11.93 -11.13 2.94
C ILE A 218 -12.40 -10.19 4.05
N ILE A 219 -13.59 -10.48 4.59
CA ILE A 219 -14.10 -9.87 5.82
C ILE A 219 -14.34 -11.00 6.81
N LEU A 220 -13.71 -10.88 7.96
CA LEU A 220 -13.73 -11.88 9.02
C LEU A 220 -14.19 -11.26 10.33
N GLN A 221 -14.87 -12.07 11.16
CA GLN A 221 -15.22 -11.70 12.52
C GLN A 221 -14.56 -12.65 13.53
N LYS A 222 -13.88 -12.08 14.52
CA LYS A 222 -13.38 -12.85 15.67
C LYS A 222 -14.57 -13.36 16.50
N LYS A 223 -14.56 -14.63 16.85
CA LYS A 223 -15.58 -15.22 17.73
C LYS A 223 -15.62 -14.47 19.06
N ILE A 224 -16.81 -14.41 19.65
CA ILE A 224 -17.06 -13.84 20.99
C ILE A 224 -16.56 -14.76 22.07
#